data_eedc38d108ed289b0c0a9f3ad46f06e1
#
_entry.id   eedc38d108ed289b0c0a9f3ad46f06e1
#
_cell.length_a   1.000
_cell.length_b   1.000
_cell.length_c   1.000
_cell.angle_alpha   90.00
_cell.angle_beta   90.00
_cell.angle_gamma   90.00
#
_symmetry.space_group_name_H-M   'P 1'
#
loop_
_entity.id
_entity.type
_entity.pdbx_description
1 polymer ?
#
loop_
_entity_poly.entity_id
_entity_poly.type
_entity_poly.pdbx_seq_one_letter_code
_entity_poly.pdbx_strand_id
1 'polypeptide(L)'
;MEKSTMNEKIKELQNKIKSITFEELTEFSKAWKQGYFSGLHKYSFFNFCIANFQLKKQGKYATALASFKTWSDKGFRVKAGEKAVSVFAPIIQKTEVEVEKNGKKEIEEKKILKGYRLVPVFDISQTDGDISKLTVETGGLTGKWTDGQSIINFEQLVEKFKIPVRIYPVSENGENGHTDGKSISILKKENEEMITTLLHEIAHFNLHFGSDRKELTRESKECEAETVSYLVSIALGID
;
A
#
# COMPACT_ATOMS: atom_id res chain seq x y z
N MET A 1 -17.88 7.51 -23.75
CA MET A 1 -16.55 6.89 -23.97
C MET A 1 -16.81 5.44 -24.33
N GLU A 2 -16.50 5.03 -25.55
CA GLU A 2 -16.79 3.69 -26.05
C GLU A 2 -16.00 2.61 -25.29
N LYS A 3 -16.54 1.40 -25.16
CA LYS A 3 -15.90 0.25 -24.46
C LYS A 3 -14.49 -0.05 -25.00
N SER A 4 -14.22 0.20 -26.27
CA SER A 4 -12.92 0.03 -26.93
C SER A 4 -11.86 0.95 -26.33
N THR A 5 -12.13 2.23 -26.21
CA THR A 5 -11.21 3.24 -25.65
C THR A 5 -10.92 3.02 -24.16
N MET A 6 -11.86 2.46 -23.40
CA MET A 6 -11.66 2.11 -22.00
C MET A 6 -10.69 0.93 -21.83
N ASN A 7 -10.84 -0.12 -22.65
CA ASN A 7 -9.95 -1.28 -22.60
C ASN A 7 -8.51 -0.93 -23.03
N GLU A 8 -8.35 -0.05 -24.01
CA GLU A 8 -7.04 0.46 -24.44
C GLU A 8 -6.36 1.24 -23.31
N LYS A 9 -7.09 2.12 -22.62
CA LYS A 9 -6.57 2.87 -21.47
C LYS A 9 -6.17 1.95 -20.33
N ILE A 10 -6.94 0.91 -20.04
CA ILE A 10 -6.61 -0.09 -19.01
C ILE A 10 -5.28 -0.77 -19.37
N LYS A 11 -5.12 -1.23 -20.62
CA LYS A 11 -3.89 -1.87 -21.08
C LYS A 11 -2.69 -0.93 -21.03
N GLU A 12 -2.86 0.33 -21.45
CA GLU A 12 -1.81 1.36 -21.36
C GLU A 12 -1.31 1.50 -19.90
N LEU A 13 -2.23 1.65 -18.94
CA LEU A 13 -1.89 1.81 -17.53
C LEU A 13 -1.23 0.56 -16.94
N GLN A 14 -1.71 -0.64 -17.30
CA GLN A 14 -1.09 -1.89 -16.89
C GLN A 14 0.33 -2.05 -17.44
N ASN A 15 0.54 -1.71 -18.72
CA ASN A 15 1.88 -1.75 -19.32
C ASN A 15 2.82 -0.73 -18.66
N LYS A 16 2.30 0.44 -18.30
CA LYS A 16 3.11 1.46 -17.60
C LYS A 16 3.56 0.99 -16.23
N ILE A 17 2.70 0.30 -15.46
CA ILE A 17 3.10 -0.30 -14.18
C ILE A 17 4.22 -1.34 -14.38
N LYS A 18 4.12 -2.19 -15.41
CA LYS A 18 5.14 -3.21 -15.70
C LYS A 18 6.49 -2.62 -16.11
N SER A 19 6.51 -1.40 -16.62
CA SER A 19 7.70 -0.68 -17.08
C SER A 19 8.22 0.37 -16.08
N ILE A 20 7.68 0.40 -14.85
CA ILE A 20 8.15 1.33 -13.82
C ILE A 20 9.61 1.06 -13.49
N THR A 21 10.42 2.10 -13.48
CA THR A 21 11.84 1.99 -13.10
C THR A 21 12.01 2.08 -11.58
N PHE A 22 13.16 1.62 -11.08
CA PHE A 22 13.49 1.74 -9.66
C PHE A 22 13.55 3.21 -9.19
N GLU A 23 14.03 4.11 -10.03
CA GLU A 23 14.07 5.54 -9.76
C GLU A 23 12.66 6.12 -9.64
N GLU A 24 11.75 5.79 -10.58
CA GLU A 24 10.34 6.20 -10.51
C GLU A 24 9.66 5.62 -9.27
N LEU A 25 9.98 4.36 -8.91
CA LEU A 25 9.43 3.70 -7.73
C LEU A 25 9.84 4.44 -6.45
N THR A 26 11.12 4.81 -6.35
CA THR A 26 11.67 5.58 -5.21
C THR A 26 11.05 6.97 -5.12
N GLU A 27 10.96 7.69 -6.24
CA GLU A 27 10.33 9.01 -6.30
C GLU A 27 8.87 8.95 -5.84
N PHE A 28 8.11 7.97 -6.35
CA PHE A 28 6.71 7.81 -6.02
C PHE A 28 6.49 7.37 -4.56
N SER A 29 7.39 6.58 -4.00
CA SER A 29 7.33 6.19 -2.59
C SER A 29 7.50 7.38 -1.65
N LYS A 30 8.44 8.28 -1.95
CA LYS A 30 8.63 9.53 -1.19
C LYS A 30 7.39 10.43 -1.26
N ALA A 31 6.78 10.56 -2.43
CA ALA A 31 5.56 11.33 -2.60
C ALA A 31 4.34 10.66 -1.93
N TRP A 32 4.24 9.33 -2.00
CA TRP A 32 3.17 8.56 -1.37
C TRP A 32 3.18 8.68 0.16
N LYS A 33 4.37 8.73 0.75
CA LYS A 33 4.55 9.02 2.18
C LYS A 33 3.83 10.30 2.61
N GLN A 34 3.97 11.38 1.85
CA GLN A 34 3.29 12.65 2.15
C GLN A 34 1.76 12.51 2.12
N GLY A 35 1.24 11.78 1.13
CA GLY A 35 -0.19 11.49 1.01
C GLY A 35 -0.73 10.58 2.12
N TYR A 36 0.08 9.64 2.59
CA TYR A 36 -0.27 8.75 3.70
C TYR A 36 -0.59 9.53 4.97
N PHE A 37 0.22 10.54 5.30
CA PHE A 37 -0.01 11.40 6.48
C PHE A 37 -1.20 12.33 6.35
N SER A 38 -1.77 12.50 5.16
CA SER A 38 -2.97 13.32 4.96
C SER A 38 -4.29 12.56 5.18
N GLY A 39 -4.25 11.31 5.64
CA GLY A 39 -5.43 10.47 5.86
C GLY A 39 -6.15 10.05 4.57
N LEU A 40 -5.54 10.26 3.41
CA LEU A 40 -6.07 9.91 2.09
C LEU A 40 -5.43 8.66 1.50
N HIS A 41 -4.88 7.79 2.33
CA HIS A 41 -4.22 6.52 1.97
C HIS A 41 -5.17 5.39 1.52
N LYS A 42 -6.41 5.71 1.13
CA LYS A 42 -7.39 4.70 0.67
C LYS A 42 -7.02 4.03 -0.65
N TYR A 43 -6.04 4.58 -1.37
CA TYR A 43 -5.57 4.04 -2.63
C TYR A 43 -4.32 3.21 -2.42
N SER A 44 -4.25 2.05 -3.11
CA SER A 44 -3.04 1.25 -3.11
C SER A 44 -1.87 2.03 -3.71
N PHE A 45 -0.65 1.64 -3.35
CA PHE A 45 0.56 2.24 -3.92
C PHE A 45 0.57 2.20 -5.45
N PHE A 46 0.09 1.10 -6.07
CA PHE A 46 -0.01 1.01 -7.52
C PHE A 46 -0.99 2.03 -8.11
N ASN A 47 -2.13 2.27 -7.47
CA ASN A 47 -3.05 3.32 -7.89
C ASN A 47 -2.42 4.70 -7.78
N PHE A 48 -1.58 4.92 -6.78
CA PHE A 48 -0.83 6.14 -6.62
C PHE A 48 0.21 6.32 -7.74
N CYS A 49 0.95 5.28 -8.10
CA CYS A 49 1.86 5.29 -9.26
C CYS A 49 1.12 5.60 -10.56
N ILE A 50 -0.04 4.96 -10.80
CA ILE A 50 -0.88 5.21 -11.98
C ILE A 50 -1.35 6.67 -12.04
N ALA A 51 -1.74 7.25 -10.90
CA ALA A 51 -2.11 8.65 -10.82
C ALA A 51 -0.92 9.56 -11.14
N ASN A 52 0.27 9.27 -10.60
CA ASN A 52 1.49 10.02 -10.90
C ASN A 52 1.85 10.03 -12.38
N PHE A 53 1.79 8.90 -13.07
CA PHE A 53 2.03 8.86 -14.52
C PHE A 53 1.10 9.78 -15.31
N GLN A 54 -0.15 9.90 -14.87
CA GLN A 54 -1.13 10.76 -15.53
C GLN A 54 -0.95 12.23 -15.14
N LEU A 55 -0.64 12.52 -13.88
CA LEU A 55 -0.39 13.86 -13.37
C LEU A 55 0.91 14.45 -13.91
N LYS A 56 1.99 13.66 -14.08
CA LYS A 56 3.22 14.11 -14.74
C LYS A 56 2.95 14.66 -16.14
N LYS A 57 2.02 14.08 -16.91
CA LYS A 57 1.59 14.62 -18.22
C LYS A 57 0.91 16.00 -18.11
N GLN A 58 0.47 16.38 -16.91
CA GLN A 58 -0.14 17.68 -16.60
C GLN A 58 0.83 18.61 -15.84
N GLY A 59 2.11 18.24 -15.72
CA GLY A 59 3.11 18.97 -14.95
C GLY A 59 2.90 18.94 -13.43
N LYS A 60 2.21 17.91 -12.92
CA LYS A 60 1.85 17.76 -11.51
C LYS A 60 2.31 16.41 -10.95
N TYR A 61 2.32 16.29 -9.63
CA TYR A 61 2.62 15.06 -8.92
C TYR A 61 1.48 14.72 -7.97
N ALA A 62 1.24 13.43 -7.77
CA ALA A 62 0.27 12.99 -6.79
C ALA A 62 0.81 13.21 -5.37
N THR A 63 -0.02 13.81 -4.54
CA THR A 63 0.27 14.02 -3.11
C THR A 63 -0.85 13.42 -2.27
N ALA A 64 -2.09 13.79 -2.56
CA ALA A 64 -3.27 13.30 -1.85
C ALA A 64 -4.43 13.16 -2.84
N LEU A 65 -4.86 11.93 -3.07
CA LEU A 65 -5.86 11.59 -4.07
C LEU A 65 -7.22 11.37 -3.46
N ALA A 66 -8.27 11.97 -4.02
CA ALA A 66 -9.64 11.66 -3.66
C ALA A 66 -10.61 11.86 -4.83
N SER A 67 -11.81 11.27 -4.69
CA SER A 67 -12.89 11.54 -5.64
C SER A 67 -13.38 13.00 -5.53
N PHE A 68 -14.01 13.51 -6.59
CA PHE A 68 -14.64 14.84 -6.57
C PHE A 68 -15.56 15.01 -5.35
N LYS A 69 -16.40 14.00 -5.09
CA LYS A 69 -17.31 14.02 -3.94
C LYS A 69 -16.55 14.09 -2.62
N THR A 70 -15.51 13.28 -2.44
CA THR A 70 -14.70 13.27 -1.21
C THR A 70 -14.04 14.62 -0.96
N TRP A 71 -13.54 15.28 -2.01
CA TRP A 71 -13.01 16.64 -1.89
C TRP A 71 -14.08 17.64 -1.45
N SER A 72 -15.25 17.60 -2.10
CA SER A 72 -16.39 18.45 -1.73
C SER A 72 -16.84 18.22 -0.29
N ASP A 73 -16.95 16.96 0.15
CA ASP A 73 -17.34 16.60 1.53
C ASP A 73 -16.32 17.12 2.58
N LYS A 74 -15.05 17.27 2.17
CA LYS A 74 -13.98 17.84 3.01
C LYS A 74 -13.88 19.38 2.90
N GLY A 75 -14.76 20.02 2.13
CA GLY A 75 -14.78 21.47 1.95
C GLY A 75 -13.77 22.00 0.91
N PHE A 76 -13.17 21.11 0.11
CA PHE A 76 -12.26 21.50 -0.97
C PHE A 76 -12.98 21.48 -2.33
N ARG A 77 -12.68 22.46 -3.18
CA ARG A 77 -13.24 22.55 -4.53
C ARG A 77 -12.19 22.22 -5.57
N VAL A 78 -12.53 21.33 -6.49
CA VAL A 78 -11.70 21.10 -7.67
C VAL A 78 -11.74 22.34 -8.57
N LYS A 79 -10.57 22.84 -8.96
CA LYS A 79 -10.43 24.04 -9.80
C LYS A 79 -11.05 23.80 -11.17
N ALA A 80 -11.64 24.84 -11.74
CA ALA A 80 -12.18 24.77 -13.09
C ALA A 80 -11.08 24.44 -14.11
N GLY A 81 -11.39 23.58 -15.07
CA GLY A 81 -10.44 23.15 -16.11
C GLY A 81 -9.51 22.00 -15.72
N GLU A 82 -9.47 21.57 -14.46
CA GLU A 82 -8.66 20.43 -14.02
C GLU A 82 -9.17 19.11 -14.61
N LYS A 83 -8.23 18.25 -15.01
CA LYS A 83 -8.56 16.96 -15.60
C LYS A 83 -8.33 15.83 -14.58
N ALA A 84 -9.38 15.06 -14.32
CA ALA A 84 -9.29 13.90 -13.46
C ALA A 84 -8.26 12.89 -13.99
N VAL A 85 -7.56 12.23 -13.07
CA VAL A 85 -6.80 11.02 -13.37
C VAL A 85 -7.62 9.79 -13.02
N SER A 86 -7.30 8.65 -13.63
CA SER A 86 -8.05 7.41 -13.44
C SER A 86 -7.25 6.44 -12.61
N VAL A 87 -7.91 5.82 -11.61
CA VAL A 87 -7.33 4.74 -10.81
C VAL A 87 -8.23 3.50 -10.85
N PHE A 88 -7.70 2.33 -10.52
CA PHE A 88 -8.46 1.09 -10.47
C PHE A 88 -9.28 1.00 -9.17
N ALA A 89 -10.56 0.69 -9.30
CA ALA A 89 -11.43 0.34 -8.19
C ALA A 89 -11.97 -1.08 -8.39
N PRO A 90 -12.01 -1.93 -7.33
CA PRO A 90 -12.53 -3.28 -7.45
C PRO A 90 -14.03 -3.28 -7.71
N ILE A 91 -14.47 -4.22 -8.53
CA ILE A 91 -15.89 -4.55 -8.72
C ILE A 91 -16.19 -5.74 -7.81
N ILE A 92 -16.86 -5.48 -6.70
CA ILE A 92 -17.22 -6.49 -5.71
C ILE A 92 -18.68 -6.88 -5.92
N GLN A 93 -18.91 -8.16 -6.14
CA GLN A 93 -20.25 -8.75 -6.11
C GLN A 93 -20.48 -9.42 -4.75
N LYS A 94 -21.60 -9.11 -4.15
CA LYS A 94 -22.10 -9.80 -2.94
C LYS A 94 -22.92 -10.99 -3.39
N THR A 95 -22.63 -12.15 -2.86
CA THR A 95 -23.34 -13.40 -3.14
C THR A 95 -23.64 -14.07 -1.81
N GLU A 96 -24.86 -14.50 -1.64
CA GLU A 96 -25.24 -15.32 -0.50
C GLU A 96 -24.79 -16.77 -0.73
N VAL A 97 -24.14 -17.36 0.26
CA VAL A 97 -23.70 -18.75 0.25
C VAL A 97 -24.22 -19.45 1.51
N GLU A 98 -24.77 -20.64 1.32
CA GLU A 98 -25.11 -21.50 2.47
C GLU A 98 -23.81 -22.07 3.05
N VAL A 99 -23.60 -21.85 4.35
CA VAL A 99 -22.49 -22.43 5.12
C VAL A 99 -23.09 -23.26 6.26
N GLU A 100 -22.54 -24.45 6.49
CA GLU A 100 -22.93 -25.27 7.60
C GLU A 100 -22.06 -24.97 8.82
N LYS A 101 -22.67 -24.40 9.88
CA LYS A 101 -22.02 -24.15 11.17
C LYS A 101 -22.76 -24.90 12.26
N ASN A 102 -22.03 -25.74 12.99
CA ASN A 102 -22.59 -26.52 14.11
C ASN A 102 -23.84 -27.36 13.74
N GLY A 103 -23.87 -27.91 12.53
CA GLY A 103 -25.00 -28.70 12.04
C GLY A 103 -26.23 -27.89 11.65
N LYS A 104 -26.16 -26.58 11.58
CA LYS A 104 -27.21 -25.68 11.09
C LYS A 104 -26.75 -24.99 9.82
N LYS A 105 -27.64 -24.87 8.85
CA LYS A 105 -27.44 -24.10 7.64
C LYS A 105 -27.63 -22.61 7.95
N GLU A 106 -26.62 -21.82 7.73
CA GLU A 106 -26.64 -20.35 7.84
C GLU A 106 -26.34 -19.74 6.48
N ILE A 107 -26.96 -18.60 6.16
CA ILE A 107 -26.67 -17.84 4.95
C ILE A 107 -25.62 -16.79 5.31
N GLU A 108 -24.46 -16.85 4.66
CA GLU A 108 -23.42 -15.84 4.79
C GLU A 108 -23.25 -15.03 3.50
N GLU A 109 -23.12 -13.71 3.63
CA GLU A 109 -22.78 -12.84 2.52
C GLU A 109 -21.29 -12.97 2.17
N LYS A 110 -20.97 -13.54 1.00
CA LYS A 110 -19.61 -13.64 0.48
C LYS A 110 -19.35 -12.53 -0.55
N LYS A 111 -18.25 -11.83 -0.40
CA LYS A 111 -17.78 -10.82 -1.37
C LYS A 111 -16.87 -11.48 -2.39
N ILE A 112 -17.23 -11.42 -3.66
CA ILE A 112 -16.45 -11.98 -4.77
C ILE A 112 -15.92 -10.84 -5.63
N LEU A 113 -14.60 -10.80 -5.86
CA LEU A 113 -13.97 -9.86 -6.79
C LEU A 113 -14.27 -10.31 -8.23
N LYS A 114 -15.00 -9.49 -8.99
CA LYS A 114 -15.34 -9.75 -10.41
C LYS A 114 -14.41 -9.08 -11.40
N GLY A 115 -13.59 -8.15 -10.94
CA GLY A 115 -12.65 -7.40 -11.76
C GLY A 115 -12.43 -6.00 -11.25
N TYR A 116 -11.95 -5.14 -12.14
CA TYR A 116 -11.66 -3.74 -11.82
C TYR A 116 -12.29 -2.80 -12.83
N ARG A 117 -12.63 -1.61 -12.39
CA ARG A 117 -13.07 -0.49 -13.23
C ARG A 117 -12.19 0.72 -12.98
N LEU A 118 -12.08 1.61 -13.96
CA LEU A 118 -11.44 2.90 -13.76
C LEU A 118 -12.43 3.89 -13.12
N VAL A 119 -11.96 4.59 -12.10
CA VAL A 119 -12.71 5.67 -11.43
C VAL A 119 -11.90 6.96 -11.48
N PRO A 120 -12.56 8.12 -11.70
CA PRO A 120 -11.90 9.40 -11.73
C PRO A 120 -11.56 9.88 -10.31
N VAL A 121 -10.34 10.38 -10.14
CA VAL A 121 -9.87 11.04 -8.91
C VAL A 121 -9.11 12.32 -9.25
N PHE A 122 -8.97 13.18 -8.26
CA PHE A 122 -8.21 14.42 -8.34
C PHE A 122 -7.17 14.43 -7.23
N ASP A 123 -6.02 15.03 -7.49
CA ASP A 123 -5.03 15.32 -6.48
C ASP A 123 -5.36 16.65 -5.77
N ILE A 124 -4.88 16.82 -4.55
CA ILE A 124 -5.09 18.07 -3.78
C ILE A 124 -4.57 19.29 -4.52
N SER A 125 -3.49 19.18 -5.29
CA SER A 125 -2.94 20.25 -6.12
C SER A 125 -3.92 20.76 -7.19
N GLN A 126 -4.92 19.96 -7.52
CA GLN A 126 -6.01 20.28 -8.44
C GLN A 126 -7.21 20.93 -7.72
N THR A 127 -7.10 21.16 -6.43
CA THR A 127 -8.15 21.80 -5.61
C THR A 127 -7.69 23.17 -5.12
N ASP A 128 -8.61 23.94 -4.55
CA ASP A 128 -8.34 25.19 -3.84
C ASP A 128 -7.85 24.96 -2.40
N GLY A 129 -7.67 23.70 -2.02
CA GLY A 129 -7.29 23.29 -0.67
C GLY A 129 -5.80 23.35 -0.38
N ASP A 130 -5.49 23.39 0.89
CA ASP A 130 -4.15 23.32 1.45
C ASP A 130 -4.02 21.99 2.22
N ILE A 131 -2.98 21.21 1.90
CA ILE A 131 -2.73 19.91 2.52
C ILE A 131 -2.56 20.00 4.06
N SER A 132 -2.08 21.14 4.57
CA SER A 132 -1.96 21.38 6.01
C SER A 132 -3.29 21.39 6.76
N LYS A 133 -4.40 21.61 6.06
CA LYS A 133 -5.77 21.58 6.60
C LYS A 133 -6.37 20.18 6.66
N LEU A 134 -5.71 19.19 6.08
CA LEU A 134 -6.14 17.81 6.19
C LEU A 134 -5.69 17.27 7.54
N THR A 135 -6.64 17.03 8.42
CA THR A 135 -6.38 16.34 9.70
C THR A 135 -5.88 14.93 9.43
N VAL A 136 -4.70 14.66 9.96
CA VAL A 136 -4.07 13.35 9.88
C VAL A 136 -4.68 12.45 10.93
N GLU A 137 -5.57 11.54 10.55
CA GLU A 137 -5.88 10.39 11.36
C GLU A 137 -4.74 9.37 11.21
N THR A 138 -3.62 9.65 11.87
CA THR A 138 -2.55 8.65 12.01
C THR A 138 -3.08 7.60 12.96
N GLY A 139 -3.37 6.42 12.49
CA GLY A 139 -3.82 5.28 13.30
C GLY A 139 -2.79 4.87 14.34
N GLY A 140 -2.44 5.76 15.26
CA GLY A 140 -1.58 5.53 16.42
C GLY A 140 -0.08 5.50 16.18
N LEU A 141 0.43 5.70 14.96
CA LEU A 141 1.85 5.96 14.71
C LEU A 141 2.12 7.47 14.82
N THR A 142 2.13 8.01 16.02
CA THR A 142 2.57 9.38 16.30
C THR A 142 4.10 9.44 16.42
N GLY A 143 4.81 9.23 15.33
CA GLY A 143 6.21 9.60 15.22
C GLY A 143 6.28 11.06 14.81
N LYS A 144 6.80 11.95 15.66
CA LYS A 144 7.25 13.26 15.21
C LYS A 144 8.46 13.03 14.31
N TRP A 145 8.30 13.30 13.02
CA TRP A 145 9.40 13.26 12.06
C TRP A 145 10.23 14.53 12.25
N THR A 146 11.34 14.41 12.96
CA THR A 146 12.36 15.46 13.03
C THR A 146 13.55 14.99 12.21
N ASP A 147 13.85 15.74 11.13
CA ASP A 147 15.10 15.73 10.35
C ASP A 147 15.87 14.40 10.32
N GLY A 148 15.38 13.42 9.53
CA GLY A 148 16.20 12.26 9.13
C GLY A 148 16.38 11.15 10.15
N GLN A 149 15.80 11.20 11.35
CA GLN A 149 15.85 10.10 12.29
C GLN A 149 14.50 9.41 12.42
N SER A 150 14.47 8.12 12.10
CA SER A 150 13.33 7.25 12.40
C SER A 150 13.13 7.17 13.91
N ILE A 151 11.97 7.62 14.40
CA ILE A 151 11.61 7.53 15.83
C ILE A 151 10.89 6.20 16.13
N ILE A 152 10.73 5.36 15.12
CA ILE A 152 10.09 4.06 15.28
C ILE A 152 11.14 3.08 15.78
N ASN A 153 10.90 2.50 16.94
CA ASN A 153 11.72 1.41 17.45
C ASN A 153 11.11 0.05 17.09
N PHE A 154 11.92 -0.98 17.17
CA PHE A 154 11.56 -2.35 16.83
C PHE A 154 10.35 -2.84 17.66
N GLU A 155 10.32 -2.56 18.95
CA GLU A 155 9.28 -2.99 19.90
C GLU A 155 7.90 -2.41 19.52
N GLN A 156 7.85 -1.14 19.12
CA GLN A 156 6.62 -0.47 18.69
C GLN A 156 6.04 -1.12 17.41
N LEU A 157 6.90 -1.53 16.48
CA LEU A 157 6.46 -2.26 15.30
C LEU A 157 5.92 -3.64 15.65
N VAL A 158 6.62 -4.39 16.51
CA VAL A 158 6.18 -5.71 16.97
C VAL A 158 4.82 -5.63 17.62
N GLU A 159 4.61 -4.68 18.53
CA GLU A 159 3.32 -4.48 19.21
C GLU A 159 2.19 -4.16 18.22
N LYS A 160 2.48 -3.33 17.21
CA LYS A 160 1.47 -2.92 16.24
C LYS A 160 1.02 -4.05 15.34
N PHE A 161 1.90 -4.89 14.87
CA PHE A 161 1.55 -5.97 13.95
C PHE A 161 0.89 -7.17 14.65
N LYS A 162 1.01 -7.29 15.97
CA LYS A 162 0.43 -8.38 16.77
C LYS A 162 0.83 -9.79 16.30
N ILE A 163 1.96 -9.90 15.61
CA ILE A 163 2.54 -11.17 15.19
C ILE A 163 3.53 -11.60 16.28
N PRO A 164 3.55 -12.87 16.71
CA PRO A 164 4.55 -13.35 17.65
C PRO A 164 5.95 -13.21 17.05
N VAL A 165 6.81 -12.41 17.67
CA VAL A 165 8.20 -12.19 17.26
C VAL A 165 9.15 -12.75 18.32
N ARG A 166 10.15 -13.53 17.89
CA ARG A 166 11.23 -14.06 18.71
C ARG A 166 12.55 -13.46 18.28
N ILE A 167 13.37 -13.05 19.23
CA ILE A 167 14.71 -12.54 18.96
C ILE A 167 15.70 -13.63 19.39
N TYR A 168 16.62 -13.99 18.52
CA TYR A 168 17.68 -14.94 18.81
C TYR A 168 19.07 -14.28 18.67
N PRO A 169 20.03 -14.66 19.53
CA PRO A 169 21.32 -13.97 19.61
C PRO A 169 22.31 -14.37 18.53
N VAL A 170 22.18 -15.57 17.98
CA VAL A 170 23.14 -16.15 17.02
C VAL A 170 22.38 -16.87 15.91
N SER A 171 22.79 -16.66 14.66
CA SER A 171 22.28 -17.39 13.51
C SER A 171 23.19 -18.59 13.19
N GLU A 172 22.62 -19.79 13.16
CA GLU A 172 23.34 -21.01 12.76
C GLU A 172 23.48 -21.11 11.23
N ASN A 173 22.54 -20.52 10.48
CA ASN A 173 22.44 -20.63 9.03
C ASN A 173 22.81 -19.32 8.28
N GLY A 174 23.25 -18.29 9.00
CA GLY A 174 23.57 -16.99 8.42
C GLY A 174 22.35 -16.15 8.03
N GLU A 175 21.14 -16.58 8.42
CA GLU A 175 19.89 -15.83 8.15
C GLU A 175 19.69 -14.71 9.16
N ASN A 176 19.20 -13.55 8.71
CA ASN A 176 18.86 -12.42 9.56
C ASN A 176 17.46 -12.55 10.19
N GLY A 177 16.58 -13.29 9.53
CA GLY A 177 15.22 -13.56 9.98
C GLY A 177 14.59 -14.69 9.18
N HIS A 178 13.47 -15.20 9.67
CA HIS A 178 12.61 -16.12 8.95
C HIS A 178 11.20 -16.11 9.55
N THR A 179 10.21 -16.54 8.76
CA THR A 179 8.86 -16.77 9.23
C THR A 179 8.34 -18.13 8.79
N ASP A 180 7.53 -18.75 9.66
CA ASP A 180 6.79 -19.99 9.40
C ASP A 180 5.29 -19.76 9.10
N GLY A 181 4.88 -18.50 8.95
CA GLY A 181 3.49 -18.10 8.77
C GLY A 181 2.66 -18.10 10.07
N LYS A 182 3.27 -18.37 11.21
CA LYS A 182 2.66 -18.29 12.56
C LYS A 182 3.43 -17.35 13.48
N SER A 183 4.73 -17.28 13.32
CA SER A 183 5.64 -16.44 14.08
C SER A 183 6.77 -15.93 13.18
N ILE A 184 7.45 -14.90 13.64
CA ILE A 184 8.64 -14.33 13.00
C ILE A 184 9.82 -14.50 13.97
N SER A 185 10.96 -14.92 13.46
CA SER A 185 12.21 -14.99 14.21
C SER A 185 13.22 -14.02 13.61
N ILE A 186 13.85 -13.18 14.45
CA ILE A 186 14.78 -12.13 14.03
C ILE A 186 16.10 -12.27 14.77
N LEU A 187 17.21 -12.20 14.03
CA LEU A 187 18.54 -12.15 14.61
C LEU A 187 18.76 -10.83 15.34
N LYS A 188 19.27 -10.90 16.58
CA LYS A 188 19.59 -9.69 17.37
C LYS A 188 20.71 -8.90 16.70
N LYS A 189 20.39 -7.66 16.31
CA LYS A 189 21.29 -6.71 15.68
C LYS A 189 20.97 -5.29 16.15
N GLU A 190 21.52 -4.29 15.47
CA GLU A 190 21.14 -2.89 15.64
C GLU A 190 19.68 -2.66 15.29
N ASN A 191 19.04 -1.67 15.91
CA ASN A 191 17.60 -1.42 15.80
C ASN A 191 17.12 -1.29 14.33
N GLU A 192 17.84 -0.57 13.51
CA GLU A 192 17.47 -0.33 12.11
C GLU A 192 17.53 -1.61 11.26
N GLU A 193 18.57 -2.43 11.44
CA GLU A 193 18.69 -3.73 10.76
C GLU A 193 17.58 -4.70 11.20
N MET A 194 17.23 -4.70 12.49
CA MET A 194 16.13 -5.53 13.00
C MET A 194 14.78 -5.08 12.44
N ILE A 195 14.55 -3.77 12.30
CA ILE A 195 13.33 -3.22 11.70
C ILE A 195 13.23 -3.62 10.23
N THR A 196 14.29 -3.46 9.45
CA THR A 196 14.28 -3.81 8.02
C THR A 196 14.03 -5.31 7.83
N THR A 197 14.70 -6.15 8.62
CA THR A 197 14.47 -7.60 8.62
C THR A 197 13.04 -7.94 9.03
N LEU A 198 12.50 -7.28 10.07
CA LEU A 198 11.12 -7.49 10.50
C LEU A 198 10.11 -7.14 9.40
N LEU A 199 10.30 -6.03 8.70
CA LEU A 199 9.42 -5.63 7.60
C LEU A 199 9.46 -6.64 6.44
N HIS A 200 10.63 -7.19 6.14
CA HIS A 200 10.79 -8.25 5.15
C HIS A 200 10.04 -9.52 5.56
N GLU A 201 10.20 -9.97 6.79
CA GLU A 201 9.51 -11.16 7.30
C GLU A 201 7.99 -10.95 7.43
N ILE A 202 7.53 -9.74 7.79
CA ILE A 202 6.11 -9.37 7.77
C ILE A 202 5.54 -9.43 6.35
N ALA A 203 6.31 -9.04 5.35
CA ALA A 203 5.88 -9.17 3.96
C ALA A 203 5.72 -10.66 3.57
N HIS A 204 6.68 -11.51 3.89
CA HIS A 204 6.55 -12.96 3.71
C HIS A 204 5.33 -13.52 4.45
N PHE A 205 5.17 -13.19 5.72
CA PHE A 205 4.07 -13.64 6.56
C PHE A 205 2.70 -13.32 5.94
N ASN A 206 2.52 -12.10 5.43
CA ASN A 206 1.24 -11.67 4.89
C ASN A 206 0.99 -12.13 3.44
N LEU A 207 2.04 -12.29 2.64
CA LEU A 207 1.90 -12.53 1.20
C LEU A 207 2.04 -14.01 0.81
N HIS A 208 2.81 -14.82 1.55
CA HIS A 208 3.29 -16.08 1.00
C HIS A 208 2.75 -17.35 1.68
N PHE A 209 1.96 -17.21 2.75
CA PHE A 209 1.40 -18.35 3.47
C PHE A 209 -0.08 -18.65 3.13
N GLY A 210 -0.69 -17.92 2.18
CA GLY A 210 -2.01 -18.19 1.66
C GLY A 210 -2.02 -19.38 0.68
N SER A 211 -3.16 -20.07 0.56
CA SER A 211 -3.33 -21.23 -0.33
C SER A 211 -3.17 -20.89 -1.81
N ASP A 212 -3.45 -19.66 -2.20
CA ASP A 212 -3.37 -19.13 -3.57
C ASP A 212 -1.95 -18.72 -3.99
N ARG A 213 -0.97 -18.79 -3.07
CA ARG A 213 0.42 -18.38 -3.30
C ARG A 213 1.42 -19.55 -3.33
N LYS A 214 0.93 -20.77 -3.32
CA LYS A 214 1.80 -21.99 -3.31
C LYS A 214 2.62 -22.18 -4.59
N GLU A 215 2.12 -21.64 -5.71
CA GLU A 215 2.76 -21.79 -7.03
C GLU A 215 3.87 -20.76 -7.32
N LEU A 216 4.07 -19.76 -6.43
CA LEU A 216 5.14 -18.78 -6.63
C LEU A 216 6.52 -19.40 -6.41
N THR A 217 7.47 -19.07 -7.30
CA THR A 217 8.87 -19.44 -7.12
C THR A 217 9.45 -18.71 -5.89
N ARG A 218 10.57 -19.21 -5.36
CA ARG A 218 11.28 -18.57 -4.26
C ARG A 218 11.71 -17.16 -4.65
N GLU A 219 12.27 -16.99 -5.84
CA GLU A 219 12.74 -15.70 -6.36
C GLU A 219 11.59 -14.67 -6.45
N SER A 220 10.39 -15.12 -6.88
CA SER A 220 9.22 -14.25 -6.92
C SER A 220 8.80 -13.79 -5.53
N LYS A 221 8.81 -14.70 -4.55
CA LYS A 221 8.48 -14.37 -3.16
C LYS A 221 9.48 -13.41 -2.54
N GLU A 222 10.78 -13.63 -2.75
CA GLU A 222 11.83 -12.71 -2.29
C GLU A 222 11.67 -11.33 -2.93
N CYS A 223 11.43 -11.26 -4.24
CA CYS A 223 11.22 -9.98 -4.93
C CYS A 223 9.99 -9.23 -4.39
N GLU A 224 8.88 -9.93 -4.12
CA GLU A 224 7.68 -9.32 -3.51
C GLU A 224 7.98 -8.81 -2.09
N ALA A 225 8.64 -9.62 -1.25
CA ALA A 225 8.96 -9.25 0.13
C ALA A 225 9.93 -8.08 0.20
N GLU A 226 10.99 -8.11 -0.62
CA GLU A 226 11.99 -7.03 -0.72
C GLU A 226 11.33 -5.72 -1.17
N THR A 227 10.47 -5.77 -2.19
CA THR A 227 9.75 -4.60 -2.67
C THR A 227 8.86 -3.99 -1.58
N VAL A 228 8.10 -4.81 -0.85
CA VAL A 228 7.23 -4.33 0.23
C VAL A 228 8.05 -3.77 1.38
N SER A 229 9.10 -4.47 1.82
CA SER A 229 10.00 -4.01 2.87
C SER A 229 10.62 -2.66 2.53
N TYR A 230 11.17 -2.51 1.32
CA TYR A 230 11.75 -1.27 0.83
C TYR A 230 10.75 -0.11 0.82
N LEU A 231 9.55 -0.32 0.27
CA LEU A 231 8.51 0.72 0.21
C LEU A 231 8.06 1.16 1.60
N VAL A 232 7.92 0.20 2.53
CA VAL A 232 7.52 0.49 3.90
C VAL A 232 8.65 1.18 4.66
N SER A 233 9.91 0.76 4.47
CA SER A 233 11.09 1.42 5.06
C SER A 233 11.16 2.89 4.65
N ILE A 234 11.04 3.20 3.36
CA ILE A 234 10.96 4.59 2.89
C ILE A 234 9.79 5.33 3.54
N ALA A 235 8.61 4.71 3.61
CA ALA A 235 7.43 5.32 4.25
C ALA A 235 7.66 5.60 5.74
N LEU A 236 8.44 4.76 6.43
CA LEU A 236 8.83 4.94 7.82
C LEU A 236 10.05 5.86 8.01
N GLY A 237 10.71 6.28 6.93
CA GLY A 237 11.91 7.13 6.97
C GLY A 237 13.17 6.38 7.40
N ILE A 238 13.22 5.10 7.15
CA ILE A 238 14.39 4.23 7.30
C ILE A 238 15.05 4.19 5.92
N ASP A 239 16.29 4.64 5.81
CA ASP A 239 17.08 4.63 4.57
C ASP A 239 17.87 3.31 4.44
#